data_5125cb8c2682eb1e0ccd01bfb5ee736d
#
_entry.id   5125cb8c2682eb1e0ccd01bfb5ee736d
#
_cell.length_a   1.000
_cell.length_b   1.000
_cell.length_c   1.000
_cell.angle_alpha   90.00
_cell.angle_beta   90.00
_cell.angle_gamma   90.00
#
_symmetry.space_group_name_H-M   'P 1'
#
loop_
_entity.id
_entity.type
_entity.pdbx_description
1 polymer ?
#
loop_
_entity_poly.entity_id
_entity_poly.type
_entity_poly.pdbx_seq_one_letter_code
_entity_poly.pdbx_strand_id
1 'polypeptide(L)'
;MVTSYWKQSELIFLIVYALGFYAIVIHQSLQLSHDHHRSLFGLRRGWISNRLNDLSDAQWRNFRGNLPVLTLVLGMFTLVANALRSQLHLKGRGMSVIWFFISLSYLSYLHGACIVYILAIASMNFILVKIFAKSMYFSCILWIFNIFVLIWNRIYEGYSFSVFGQSFAFLDSYRGTFRWHICFNFVILRMISFGFDYHWALKDSRFDHKKHMQRCSICSSGKTCYLSLQEKSIQIDKFSFITYLSYLVYAPLYIAGPIISFNAFASQLEVPQKNYSIRQVAWYGFRWVLSLLLMELMTHFFYYNAFVISGSWRRTSPFAVFIVGYGVLNFMWLKFLLIWRYFRFWALIGGIEAPENMPRCINNCYNLESFWKNWHASFNKWLVRYMYVPLGGSQRKALNVWFIFTFVAIWHDLEWKLLSWAWLTCLFFIPEMIAKSVVTTLQAKSAINDFVLRELSAVAGAITITCLMVANLVGYVIGPSGINWLISRLLQKDGLPVLGGIFTTFYVGTKLMFHIRDAKQNFQ
;
A
#
# COMPACT_ATOMS: atom_id res chain seq x y z
N MET A 1 -29.97 -10.71 -30.27
CA MET A 1 -29.96 -12.03 -29.60
C MET A 1 -28.63 -12.79 -29.77
N VAL A 2 -28.10 -12.93 -30.98
CA VAL A 2 -26.85 -13.69 -31.26
C VAL A 2 -25.65 -13.16 -30.44
N THR A 3 -25.42 -11.85 -30.38
CA THR A 3 -24.30 -11.23 -29.63
C THR A 3 -24.38 -11.44 -28.12
N SER A 4 -25.58 -11.60 -27.55
CA SER A 4 -25.78 -11.90 -26.13
C SER A 4 -25.42 -13.34 -25.79
N TYR A 5 -25.78 -14.28 -26.65
CA TYR A 5 -25.52 -15.72 -26.50
C TYR A 5 -24.02 -16.03 -26.55
N TRP A 6 -23.30 -15.46 -27.52
CA TRP A 6 -21.83 -15.59 -27.60
C TRP A 6 -21.10 -15.07 -26.38
N LYS A 7 -21.50 -13.90 -25.85
CA LYS A 7 -20.92 -13.34 -24.62
C LYS A 7 -21.16 -14.24 -23.39
N GLN A 8 -22.32 -14.89 -23.35
CA GLN A 8 -22.64 -15.79 -22.22
C GLN A 8 -21.87 -17.11 -22.31
N SER A 9 -21.75 -17.70 -23.49
CA SER A 9 -20.96 -18.92 -23.73
C SER A 9 -19.47 -18.68 -23.48
N GLU A 10 -18.93 -17.54 -23.90
CA GLU A 10 -17.56 -17.12 -23.59
C GLU A 10 -17.36 -17.01 -22.08
N LEU A 11 -18.26 -16.34 -21.36
CA LEU A 11 -18.16 -16.18 -19.91
C LEU A 11 -18.15 -17.52 -19.18
N ILE A 12 -19.01 -18.46 -19.58
CA ILE A 12 -19.04 -19.81 -18.99
C ILE A 12 -17.70 -20.53 -19.21
N PHE A 13 -17.16 -20.49 -20.43
CA PHE A 13 -15.85 -21.07 -20.73
C PHE A 13 -14.74 -20.45 -19.86
N LEU A 14 -14.70 -19.13 -19.74
CA LEU A 14 -13.70 -18.42 -18.94
C LEU A 14 -13.79 -18.78 -17.45
N ILE A 15 -15.01 -18.94 -16.92
CA ILE A 15 -15.24 -19.36 -15.52
C ILE A 15 -14.77 -20.80 -15.31
N VAL A 16 -15.13 -21.72 -16.20
CA VAL A 16 -14.71 -23.13 -16.11
C VAL A 16 -13.18 -23.24 -16.15
N TYR A 17 -12.53 -22.51 -17.07
CA TYR A 17 -11.06 -22.43 -17.15
C TYR A 17 -10.46 -21.91 -15.84
N ALA A 18 -11.00 -20.81 -15.30
CA ALA A 18 -10.50 -20.23 -14.05
C ALA A 18 -10.65 -21.20 -12.86
N LEU A 19 -11.77 -21.91 -12.76
CA LEU A 19 -11.97 -22.93 -11.73
C LEU A 19 -10.96 -24.08 -11.87
N GLY A 20 -10.73 -24.57 -13.11
CA GLY A 20 -9.72 -25.57 -13.40
C GLY A 20 -8.31 -25.11 -13.04
N PHE A 21 -7.96 -23.88 -13.41
CA PHE A 21 -6.67 -23.28 -13.05
C PHE A 21 -6.46 -23.24 -11.52
N TYR A 22 -7.45 -22.73 -10.76
CA TYR A 22 -7.33 -22.67 -9.30
C TYR A 22 -7.30 -24.06 -8.67
N ALA A 23 -8.02 -25.03 -9.19
CA ALA A 23 -7.94 -26.42 -8.73
C ALA A 23 -6.53 -27.00 -8.90
N ILE A 24 -5.89 -26.76 -10.07
CA ILE A 24 -4.51 -27.17 -10.34
C ILE A 24 -3.53 -26.44 -9.40
N VAL A 25 -3.68 -25.12 -9.22
CA VAL A 25 -2.82 -24.34 -8.32
C VAL A 25 -2.90 -24.87 -6.88
N ILE A 26 -4.11 -25.12 -6.38
CA ILE A 26 -4.33 -25.64 -5.02
C ILE A 26 -3.72 -27.04 -4.90
N HIS A 27 -4.00 -27.94 -5.82
CA HIS A 27 -3.47 -29.31 -5.82
C HIS A 27 -1.94 -29.33 -5.82
N GLN A 28 -1.31 -28.62 -6.74
CA GLN A 28 0.15 -28.52 -6.85
C GLN A 28 0.78 -27.87 -5.63
N SER A 29 0.15 -26.84 -5.07
CA SER A 29 0.64 -26.18 -3.84
C SER A 29 0.61 -27.10 -2.65
N LEU A 30 -0.44 -27.90 -2.50
CA LEU A 30 -0.54 -28.94 -1.45
C LEU A 30 0.55 -30.00 -1.61
N GLN A 31 0.73 -30.51 -2.84
CA GLN A 31 1.75 -31.50 -3.15
C GLN A 31 3.16 -30.97 -2.86
N LEU A 32 3.52 -29.78 -3.39
CA LEU A 32 4.81 -29.15 -3.13
C LEU A 32 5.07 -28.95 -1.64
N SER A 33 4.07 -28.51 -0.89
CA SER A 33 4.17 -28.29 0.56
C SER A 33 4.36 -29.62 1.31
N HIS A 34 3.66 -30.67 0.88
CA HIS A 34 3.80 -32.02 1.49
C HIS A 34 5.18 -32.62 1.22
N ASP A 35 5.67 -32.55 -0.02
CA ASP A 35 6.89 -33.23 -0.43
C ASP A 35 8.16 -32.57 0.12
N HIS A 36 8.12 -31.25 0.33
CA HIS A 36 9.33 -30.48 0.68
C HIS A 36 9.37 -29.95 2.13
N HIS A 37 8.30 -30.15 2.96
CA HIS A 37 8.21 -29.51 4.29
C HIS A 37 9.43 -29.75 5.18
N ARG A 38 10.12 -30.89 5.06
CA ARG A 38 11.29 -31.24 5.88
C ARG A 38 12.53 -30.42 5.54
N SER A 39 12.61 -29.89 4.31
CA SER A 39 13.74 -29.08 3.81
C SER A 39 13.52 -27.58 3.89
N LEU A 40 12.34 -27.13 4.35
CA LEU A 40 11.96 -25.73 4.37
C LEU A 40 12.25 -25.10 5.75
N PHE A 41 12.82 -23.88 5.74
CA PHE A 41 13.10 -23.11 6.95
C PHE A 41 11.92 -22.21 7.34
N GLY A 42 11.78 -21.96 8.66
CA GLY A 42 10.80 -21.02 9.19
C GLY A 42 9.39 -21.59 9.40
N LEU A 43 9.19 -22.86 9.15
CA LEU A 43 7.96 -23.56 9.50
C LEU A 43 7.92 -23.77 11.01
N ARG A 44 6.76 -23.56 11.62
CA ARG A 44 6.50 -23.78 13.05
C ARG A 44 5.25 -24.63 13.23
N ARG A 45 5.09 -25.24 14.42
CA ARG A 45 3.87 -25.98 14.75
C ARG A 45 2.65 -25.07 14.62
N GLY A 46 1.69 -25.49 13.80
CA GLY A 46 0.44 -24.79 13.61
C GLY A 46 -0.60 -25.14 14.67
N TRP A 47 -1.72 -24.41 14.67
CA TRP A 47 -2.89 -24.72 15.50
C TRP A 47 -3.87 -25.70 14.83
N ILE A 48 -3.77 -25.85 13.50
CA ILE A 48 -4.51 -26.90 12.77
C ILE A 48 -3.78 -28.22 13.01
N SER A 49 -4.53 -29.23 13.46
CA SER A 49 -3.99 -30.53 13.84
C SER A 49 -3.01 -31.10 12.82
N ASN A 50 -1.82 -31.49 13.29
CA ASN A 50 -0.73 -32.11 12.52
C ASN A 50 -0.21 -31.29 11.32
N ARG A 51 -0.54 -29.98 11.21
CA ARG A 51 -0.01 -29.11 10.16
C ARG A 51 1.02 -28.14 10.72
N LEU A 52 2.04 -27.84 9.90
CA LEU A 52 2.97 -26.76 10.16
C LEU A 52 2.36 -25.45 9.65
N ASN A 53 2.85 -24.34 10.17
CA ASN A 53 2.47 -23.00 9.76
C ASN A 53 3.69 -22.29 9.18
N ASP A 54 3.58 -21.73 7.99
CA ASP A 54 4.63 -20.94 7.36
C ASP A 54 4.70 -19.55 8.01
N LEU A 55 5.59 -19.43 9.00
CA LEU A 55 5.93 -18.17 9.68
C LEU A 55 7.34 -17.68 9.31
N SER A 56 7.81 -18.04 8.14
CA SER A 56 9.13 -17.65 7.63
C SER A 56 9.20 -16.15 7.32
N ASP A 57 8.11 -15.53 6.84
CA ASP A 57 8.03 -14.07 6.67
C ASP A 57 8.03 -13.36 8.04
N ALA A 58 9.11 -12.61 8.31
CA ALA A 58 9.31 -11.95 9.61
C ALA A 58 8.24 -10.87 9.90
N GLN A 59 7.80 -10.13 8.87
CA GLN A 59 6.79 -9.08 9.04
C GLN A 59 5.43 -9.66 9.41
N TRP A 60 5.00 -10.74 8.72
CA TRP A 60 3.78 -11.46 9.04
C TRP A 60 3.84 -12.08 10.42
N ARG A 61 4.93 -12.81 10.71
CA ARG A 61 5.15 -13.45 12.02
C ARG A 61 5.04 -12.45 13.17
N ASN A 62 5.71 -11.31 13.06
CA ASN A 62 5.69 -10.28 14.09
C ASN A 62 4.31 -9.63 14.22
N PHE A 63 3.65 -9.28 13.11
CA PHE A 63 2.29 -8.71 13.15
C PHE A 63 1.30 -9.70 13.79
N ARG A 64 1.28 -10.95 13.32
CA ARG A 64 0.42 -12.01 13.84
C ARG A 64 0.65 -12.27 15.33
N GLY A 65 1.92 -12.37 15.74
CA GLY A 65 2.27 -12.64 17.14
C GLY A 65 1.88 -11.53 18.10
N ASN A 66 1.95 -10.27 17.65
CA ASN A 66 1.59 -9.11 18.47
C ASN A 66 0.12 -8.68 18.33
N LEU A 67 -0.68 -9.35 17.50
CA LEU A 67 -2.07 -8.97 17.23
C LEU A 67 -2.95 -8.88 18.49
N PRO A 68 -2.89 -9.81 19.48
CA PRO A 68 -3.69 -9.69 20.70
C PRO A 68 -3.33 -8.42 21.51
N VAL A 69 -2.04 -8.17 21.70
CA VAL A 69 -1.55 -6.99 22.45
C VAL A 69 -1.91 -5.70 21.71
N LEU A 70 -1.71 -5.65 20.39
CA LEU A 70 -2.09 -4.50 19.57
C LEU A 70 -3.60 -4.22 19.64
N THR A 71 -4.43 -5.28 19.65
CA THR A 71 -5.89 -5.15 19.74
C THR A 71 -6.30 -4.58 21.10
N LEU A 72 -5.71 -5.08 22.18
CA LEU A 72 -5.97 -4.57 23.53
C LEU A 72 -5.55 -3.09 23.65
N VAL A 73 -4.33 -2.76 23.24
CA VAL A 73 -3.76 -1.40 23.39
C VAL A 73 -4.51 -0.38 22.52
N LEU A 74 -4.69 -0.65 21.23
CA LEU A 74 -5.43 0.26 20.33
C LEU A 74 -6.90 0.34 20.69
N GLY A 75 -7.48 -0.77 21.18
CA GLY A 75 -8.84 -0.80 21.72
C GLY A 75 -9.00 0.13 22.91
N MET A 76 -8.14 0.01 23.92
CA MET A 76 -8.14 0.88 25.09
C MET A 76 -7.92 2.36 24.71
N PHE A 77 -6.94 2.64 23.87
CA PHE A 77 -6.66 4.02 23.43
C PHE A 77 -7.85 4.65 22.74
N THR A 78 -8.49 3.90 21.86
CA THR A 78 -9.64 4.40 21.10
C THR A 78 -10.86 4.57 21.99
N LEU A 79 -11.10 3.66 22.94
CA LEU A 79 -12.16 3.78 23.93
C LEU A 79 -11.98 5.01 24.82
N VAL A 80 -10.77 5.19 25.37
CA VAL A 80 -10.43 6.35 26.23
C VAL A 80 -10.59 7.65 25.44
N ALA A 81 -10.06 7.72 24.21
CA ALA A 81 -10.17 8.92 23.38
C ALA A 81 -11.64 9.28 23.08
N ASN A 82 -12.48 8.28 22.75
CA ASN A 82 -13.89 8.49 22.44
C ASN A 82 -14.69 8.84 23.70
N ALA A 83 -14.39 8.23 24.85
CA ALA A 83 -15.01 8.56 26.15
C ALA A 83 -14.72 10.02 26.54
N LEU A 84 -13.45 10.45 26.47
CA LEU A 84 -13.04 11.82 26.75
C LEU A 84 -13.66 12.82 25.76
N ARG A 85 -13.72 12.46 24.47
CA ARG A 85 -14.41 13.27 23.45
C ARG A 85 -15.87 13.49 23.81
N SER A 86 -16.56 12.43 24.23
CA SER A 86 -17.99 12.48 24.56
C SER A 86 -18.25 13.24 25.86
N GLN A 87 -17.52 12.92 26.92
CA GLN A 87 -17.73 13.52 28.25
C GLN A 87 -17.33 14.99 28.33
N LEU A 88 -16.20 15.36 27.69
CA LEU A 88 -15.67 16.72 27.72
C LEU A 88 -16.04 17.53 26.48
N HIS A 89 -16.87 16.98 25.58
CA HIS A 89 -17.27 17.61 24.32
C HIS A 89 -16.10 18.15 23.47
N LEU A 90 -14.95 17.45 23.51
CA LEU A 90 -13.71 17.89 22.88
C LEU A 90 -13.78 17.84 21.36
N LYS A 91 -13.28 18.89 20.73
CA LYS A 91 -13.14 19.02 19.27
C LYS A 91 -11.76 19.59 18.93
N GLY A 92 -11.32 19.46 17.70
CA GLY A 92 -10.14 20.11 17.14
C GLY A 92 -8.92 20.04 18.03
N ARG A 93 -8.51 21.20 18.59
CA ARG A 93 -7.30 21.30 19.43
C ARG A 93 -7.36 20.44 20.68
N GLY A 94 -8.53 20.35 21.35
CA GLY A 94 -8.68 19.48 22.52
C GLY A 94 -8.44 18.00 22.19
N MET A 95 -9.01 17.52 21.08
CA MET A 95 -8.75 16.16 20.62
C MET A 95 -7.30 15.96 20.16
N SER A 96 -6.65 17.00 19.63
CA SER A 96 -5.21 16.92 19.29
C SER A 96 -4.36 16.67 20.53
N VAL A 97 -4.67 17.34 21.64
CA VAL A 97 -3.97 17.15 22.93
C VAL A 97 -4.15 15.72 23.42
N ILE A 98 -5.39 15.21 23.45
CA ILE A 98 -5.68 13.84 23.91
C ILE A 98 -4.93 12.82 23.06
N TRP A 99 -5.06 12.89 21.74
CA TRP A 99 -4.36 11.95 20.85
C TRP A 99 -2.85 12.07 20.91
N PHE A 100 -2.31 13.27 21.14
CA PHE A 100 -0.87 13.43 21.32
C PHE A 100 -0.37 12.68 22.55
N PHE A 101 -1.00 12.85 23.73
CA PHE A 101 -0.55 12.17 24.95
C PHE A 101 -0.77 10.65 24.89
N ILE A 102 -1.90 10.18 24.36
CA ILE A 102 -2.12 8.75 24.14
C ILE A 102 -1.04 8.18 23.21
N SER A 103 -0.76 8.88 22.11
CA SER A 103 0.26 8.44 21.14
C SER A 103 1.68 8.53 21.72
N LEU A 104 1.97 9.53 22.56
CA LEU A 104 3.25 9.66 23.25
C LEU A 104 3.52 8.45 24.16
N SER A 105 2.51 8.02 24.93
CA SER A 105 2.60 6.80 25.75
C SER A 105 2.87 5.56 24.90
N TYR A 106 2.21 5.45 23.75
CA TYR A 106 2.42 4.35 22.80
C TYR A 106 3.84 4.35 22.22
N LEU A 107 4.33 5.52 21.81
CA LEU A 107 5.67 5.67 21.25
C LEU A 107 6.77 5.43 22.29
N SER A 108 6.53 5.80 23.55
CA SER A 108 7.47 5.52 24.66
C SER A 108 7.68 4.02 24.84
N TYR A 109 6.64 3.21 24.69
CA TYR A 109 6.76 1.76 24.69
C TYR A 109 7.49 1.24 23.43
N LEU A 110 7.15 1.77 22.25
CA LEU A 110 7.72 1.30 20.98
C LEU A 110 9.18 1.68 20.80
N HIS A 111 9.54 2.92 21.11
CA HIS A 111 10.83 3.54 20.76
C HIS A 111 11.67 3.96 21.97
N GLY A 112 11.10 3.92 23.17
CA GLY A 112 11.81 4.33 24.38
C GLY A 112 12.35 5.75 24.27
N ALA A 113 13.62 5.94 24.67
CA ALA A 113 14.30 7.23 24.60
C ALA A 113 14.38 7.82 23.18
N CYS A 114 14.37 6.99 22.13
CA CYS A 114 14.48 7.44 20.74
C CYS A 114 13.31 8.34 20.28
N ILE A 115 12.24 8.45 21.07
CA ILE A 115 11.16 9.41 20.81
C ILE A 115 11.67 10.86 20.74
N VAL A 116 12.75 11.16 21.47
CA VAL A 116 13.41 12.48 21.46
C VAL A 116 13.87 12.85 20.05
N TYR A 117 14.44 11.90 19.30
CA TYR A 117 14.85 12.13 17.91
C TYR A 117 13.66 12.44 17.02
N ILE A 118 12.56 11.67 17.18
CA ILE A 118 11.33 11.87 16.40
C ILE A 118 10.78 13.28 16.64
N LEU A 119 10.66 13.68 17.92
CA LEU A 119 10.13 14.98 18.28
C LEU A 119 11.06 16.13 17.88
N ALA A 120 12.39 15.97 18.02
CA ALA A 120 13.38 16.98 17.62
C ALA A 120 13.31 17.23 16.10
N ILE A 121 13.38 16.18 15.27
CA ILE A 121 13.32 16.33 13.81
C ILE A 121 11.96 16.90 13.38
N ALA A 122 10.87 16.45 14.00
CA ALA A 122 9.54 16.99 13.76
C ALA A 122 9.47 18.49 14.09
N SER A 123 10.06 18.92 15.22
CA SER A 123 10.11 20.33 15.62
C SER A 123 10.93 21.16 14.64
N MET A 124 12.08 20.65 14.19
CA MET A 124 12.89 21.32 13.16
C MET A 124 12.10 21.51 11.86
N ASN A 125 11.40 20.46 11.40
CA ASN A 125 10.54 20.57 10.23
C ASN A 125 9.41 21.59 10.42
N PHE A 126 8.77 21.63 11.60
CA PHE A 126 7.72 22.61 11.90
C PHE A 126 8.25 24.05 11.81
N ILE A 127 9.40 24.32 12.43
CA ILE A 127 10.06 25.64 12.39
C ILE A 127 10.41 26.01 10.96
N LEU A 128 11.03 25.10 10.19
CA LEU A 128 11.35 25.28 8.78
C LEU A 128 10.11 25.66 7.98
N VAL A 129 9.00 24.93 8.16
CA VAL A 129 7.74 25.23 7.48
C VAL A 129 7.23 26.62 7.84
N LYS A 130 7.23 26.99 9.14
CA LYS A 130 6.73 28.32 9.56
C LYS A 130 7.56 29.48 9.02
N ILE A 131 8.87 29.31 8.92
CA ILE A 131 9.79 30.36 8.40
C ILE A 131 9.67 30.48 6.88
N PHE A 132 9.72 29.36 6.15
CA PHE A 132 9.89 29.36 4.70
C PHE A 132 8.60 29.19 3.90
N ALA A 133 7.43 28.96 4.53
CA ALA A 133 6.19 28.66 3.81
C ALA A 133 5.76 29.71 2.77
N LYS A 134 6.17 30.98 2.93
CA LYS A 134 5.88 32.06 1.97
C LYS A 134 6.90 32.16 0.83
N SER A 135 8.06 31.50 0.95
CA SER A 135 9.13 31.55 -0.04
C SER A 135 8.73 30.86 -1.36
N MET A 136 9.23 31.36 -2.48
CA MET A 136 9.10 30.70 -3.78
C MET A 136 9.88 29.36 -3.84
N TYR A 137 10.93 29.22 -3.05
CA TYR A 137 11.75 28.01 -2.97
C TYR A 137 11.27 27.02 -1.93
N PHE A 138 10.14 27.28 -1.28
CA PHE A 138 9.62 26.46 -0.17
C PHE A 138 9.56 24.96 -0.50
N SER A 139 9.03 24.61 -1.67
CA SER A 139 8.92 23.21 -2.08
C SER A 139 10.29 22.52 -2.14
N CYS A 140 11.30 23.18 -2.70
CA CYS A 140 12.67 22.64 -2.75
C CYS A 140 13.27 22.48 -1.37
N ILE A 141 13.15 23.50 -0.51
CA ILE A 141 13.66 23.47 0.86
C ILE A 141 13.04 22.33 1.66
N LEU A 142 11.71 22.18 1.58
CA LEU A 142 10.98 21.13 2.28
C LEU A 142 11.40 19.73 1.80
N TRP A 143 11.51 19.52 0.49
CA TRP A 143 11.93 18.24 -0.07
C TRP A 143 13.37 17.91 0.26
N ILE A 144 14.31 18.85 0.11
CA ILE A 144 15.73 18.64 0.42
C ILE A 144 15.90 18.26 1.89
N PHE A 145 15.26 18.98 2.83
CA PHE A 145 15.33 18.66 4.24
C PHE A 145 14.82 17.22 4.52
N ASN A 146 13.64 16.89 4.03
CA ASN A 146 13.03 15.59 4.31
C ASN A 146 13.74 14.42 3.63
N ILE A 147 14.25 14.57 2.41
CA ILE A 147 15.07 13.56 1.73
C ILE A 147 16.40 13.38 2.44
N PHE A 148 17.05 14.48 2.86
CA PHE A 148 18.28 14.41 3.64
C PHE A 148 18.07 13.61 4.93
N VAL A 149 17.03 13.91 5.70
CA VAL A 149 16.70 13.18 6.94
C VAL A 149 16.39 11.70 6.64
N LEU A 150 15.66 11.40 5.56
CA LEU A 150 15.34 10.03 5.16
C LEU A 150 16.62 9.21 4.90
N ILE A 151 17.52 9.74 4.07
CA ILE A 151 18.77 9.08 3.71
C ILE A 151 19.69 8.94 4.92
N TRP A 152 19.81 10.00 5.70
CA TRP A 152 20.66 10.05 6.90
C TRP A 152 20.22 9.03 7.94
N ASN A 153 18.92 8.99 8.25
CA ASN A 153 18.35 7.98 9.16
C ASN A 153 18.59 6.55 8.67
N ARG A 154 18.66 6.35 7.36
CA ARG A 154 18.86 5.03 6.78
C ARG A 154 20.31 4.59 6.84
N ILE A 155 21.24 5.48 6.52
CA ILE A 155 22.69 5.21 6.56
C ILE A 155 23.15 4.86 7.98
N TYR A 156 22.65 5.59 8.99
CA TYR A 156 23.06 5.41 10.38
C TYR A 156 22.16 4.47 11.18
N GLU A 157 21.13 3.87 10.56
CA GLU A 157 20.15 2.99 11.22
C GLU A 157 19.59 3.56 12.54
N GLY A 158 19.38 4.87 12.57
CA GLY A 158 19.11 5.67 13.79
C GLY A 158 20.39 6.23 14.41
N TYR A 159 20.25 7.00 15.50
CA TYR A 159 21.38 7.68 16.13
C TYR A 159 21.65 7.09 17.51
N SER A 160 22.94 7.06 17.90
CA SER A 160 23.36 6.75 19.27
C SER A 160 23.33 8.02 20.13
N PHE A 161 22.82 7.91 21.35
CA PHE A 161 22.86 9.01 22.32
C PHE A 161 24.27 9.36 22.77
N SER A 162 25.20 8.42 22.67
CA SER A 162 26.63 8.65 22.95
C SER A 162 27.27 9.75 22.08
N VAL A 163 26.68 10.08 20.92
CA VAL A 163 27.11 11.19 20.02
C VAL A 163 26.97 12.56 20.76
N PHE A 164 26.02 12.69 21.68
CA PHE A 164 25.83 13.91 22.48
C PHE A 164 26.69 13.96 23.74
N GLY A 165 27.53 12.95 23.97
CA GLY A 165 28.42 12.82 25.11
C GLY A 165 28.20 11.54 25.91
N GLN A 166 29.24 11.08 26.60
CA GLN A 166 29.21 9.85 27.41
C GLN A 166 28.11 9.85 28.47
N SER A 167 27.77 11.03 29.01
CA SER A 167 26.69 11.19 29.98
C SER A 167 25.30 10.79 29.46
N PHE A 168 25.11 10.76 28.16
CA PHE A 168 23.84 10.35 27.53
C PHE A 168 23.85 8.90 27.02
N ALA A 169 25.01 8.22 27.05
CA ALA A 169 25.15 6.85 26.51
C ALA A 169 24.21 5.84 27.18
N PHE A 170 23.81 6.06 28.45
CA PHE A 170 22.86 5.18 29.14
C PHE A 170 21.50 5.13 28.47
N LEU A 171 21.08 6.18 27.74
CA LEU A 171 19.81 6.19 26.99
C LEU A 171 19.79 5.18 25.82
N ASP A 172 20.97 4.74 25.36
CA ASP A 172 21.07 3.72 24.33
C ASP A 172 20.58 2.34 24.80
N SER A 173 20.51 2.10 26.11
CA SER A 173 19.89 0.89 26.66
C SER A 173 18.35 0.95 26.70
N TYR A 174 17.75 2.12 26.50
CA TYR A 174 16.29 2.34 26.53
C TYR A 174 15.70 2.68 25.17
N ARG A 175 16.06 1.94 24.11
CA ARG A 175 15.62 2.18 22.72
C ARG A 175 14.24 1.62 22.37
N GLY A 176 13.55 1.01 23.32
CA GLY A 176 12.26 0.37 23.10
C GLY A 176 12.34 -0.93 22.28
N THR A 177 11.19 -1.40 21.81
CA THR A 177 11.05 -2.69 21.13
C THR A 177 11.06 -2.59 19.60
N PHE A 178 10.90 -1.40 19.06
CA PHE A 178 10.72 -1.18 17.61
C PHE A 178 11.70 -0.14 17.09
N ARG A 179 12.36 -0.44 15.97
CA ARG A 179 13.33 0.47 15.35
C ARG A 179 12.64 1.74 14.86
N TRP A 180 12.86 2.87 15.53
CA TRP A 180 12.19 4.13 15.25
C TRP A 180 12.44 4.66 13.83
N HIS A 181 13.66 4.50 13.28
CA HIS A 181 14.03 4.98 11.96
C HIS A 181 13.23 4.31 10.84
N ILE A 182 12.73 3.08 11.03
CA ILE A 182 11.86 2.40 10.06
C ILE A 182 10.46 3.02 10.07
N CYS A 183 9.88 3.24 11.25
CA CYS A 183 8.57 3.90 11.36
C CYS A 183 8.62 5.36 10.93
N PHE A 184 9.80 6.00 11.05
CA PHE A 184 9.99 7.40 10.70
C PHE A 184 9.77 7.69 9.21
N ASN A 185 9.89 6.71 8.33
CA ASN A 185 9.55 6.86 6.91
C ASN A 185 8.09 7.33 6.72
N PHE A 186 7.14 6.85 7.53
CA PHE A 186 5.76 7.37 7.52
C PHE A 186 5.64 8.78 8.10
N VAL A 187 6.45 9.10 9.12
CA VAL A 187 6.49 10.44 9.71
C VAL A 187 6.97 11.47 8.69
N ILE A 188 7.99 11.15 7.88
CA ILE A 188 8.47 12.01 6.80
C ILE A 188 7.36 12.36 5.81
N LEU A 189 6.56 11.40 5.37
CA LEU A 189 5.44 11.67 4.47
C LEU A 189 4.43 12.63 5.09
N ARG A 190 4.19 12.50 6.40
CA ARG A 190 3.30 13.40 7.15
C ARG A 190 3.90 14.80 7.32
N MET A 191 5.22 14.90 7.56
CA MET A 191 5.93 16.18 7.64
C MET A 191 5.82 16.95 6.31
N ILE A 192 6.03 16.28 5.19
CA ILE A 192 5.87 16.86 3.85
C ILE A 192 4.41 17.28 3.62
N SER A 193 3.45 16.43 3.97
CA SER A 193 2.02 16.73 3.83
C SER A 193 1.62 17.99 4.62
N PHE A 194 2.05 18.11 5.88
CA PHE A 194 1.82 19.31 6.69
C PHE A 194 2.40 20.56 6.04
N GLY A 195 3.65 20.47 5.56
CA GLY A 195 4.33 21.60 4.94
C GLY A 195 3.61 22.13 3.71
N PHE A 196 3.25 21.24 2.78
CA PHE A 196 2.51 21.64 1.57
C PHE A 196 1.11 22.13 1.89
N ASP A 197 0.36 21.43 2.76
CA ASP A 197 -1.00 21.85 3.12
C ASP A 197 -1.00 23.23 3.79
N TYR A 198 0.01 23.55 4.63
CA TYR A 198 0.20 24.89 5.20
C TYR A 198 0.55 25.95 4.14
N HIS A 199 1.50 25.64 3.26
CA HIS A 199 1.89 26.53 2.16
C HIS A 199 0.71 26.87 1.24
N TRP A 200 -0.11 25.88 0.90
CA TRP A 200 -1.29 26.10 0.06
C TRP A 200 -2.40 26.84 0.79
N ALA A 201 -2.56 26.62 2.09
CA ALA A 201 -3.51 27.38 2.91
C ALA A 201 -3.18 28.89 2.97
N LEU A 202 -1.88 29.24 2.94
CA LEU A 202 -1.45 30.64 2.88
C LEU A 202 -1.69 31.30 1.50
N LYS A 203 -1.79 30.50 0.44
CA LYS A 203 -1.98 30.96 -0.94
C LYS A 203 -3.43 30.95 -1.43
N ASP A 204 -4.37 30.67 -0.55
CA ASP A 204 -5.78 30.46 -0.85
C ASP A 204 -6.02 29.36 -1.89
N SER A 205 -6.34 28.19 -1.45
CA SER A 205 -6.53 27.02 -2.32
C SER A 205 -7.69 27.22 -3.29
N ARG A 206 -7.43 27.12 -4.59
CA ARG A 206 -8.44 27.23 -5.67
C ARG A 206 -9.27 25.97 -5.87
N PHE A 207 -9.48 25.16 -4.83
CA PHE A 207 -10.35 23.99 -4.95
C PHE A 207 -11.81 24.43 -5.09
N ASP A 208 -12.37 24.25 -6.27
CA ASP A 208 -13.76 24.53 -6.57
C ASP A 208 -14.67 23.45 -5.96
N HIS A 209 -15.11 23.73 -4.73
CA HIS A 209 -15.95 22.83 -3.97
C HIS A 209 -17.34 22.65 -4.61
N LYS A 210 -17.90 23.69 -5.25
CA LYS A 210 -19.20 23.61 -5.92
C LYS A 210 -19.15 22.70 -7.13
N LYS A 211 -18.14 22.86 -7.97
CA LYS A 211 -17.90 22.00 -9.13
C LYS A 211 -17.60 20.54 -8.74
N HIS A 212 -16.86 20.34 -7.63
CA HIS A 212 -16.62 19.01 -7.10
C HIS A 212 -17.90 18.33 -6.62
N MET A 213 -18.75 19.05 -5.86
CA MET A 213 -20.05 18.55 -5.38
C MET A 213 -20.93 18.07 -6.52
N GLN A 214 -20.95 18.77 -7.65
CA GLN A 214 -21.77 18.40 -8.82
C GLN A 214 -21.28 17.14 -9.52
N ARG A 215 -19.98 16.83 -9.45
CA ARG A 215 -19.35 15.73 -10.19
C ARG A 215 -19.08 14.49 -9.35
N CYS A 216 -19.08 14.59 -8.04
CA CYS A 216 -18.75 13.51 -7.13
C CYS A 216 -20.02 12.86 -6.57
N SER A 217 -20.31 11.63 -6.97
CA SER A 217 -21.47 10.86 -6.51
C SER A 217 -21.55 10.69 -4.97
N ILE A 218 -20.41 10.67 -4.29
CA ILE A 218 -20.34 10.60 -2.83
C ILE A 218 -20.74 11.93 -2.21
N CYS A 219 -20.22 13.05 -2.73
CA CYS A 219 -20.51 14.37 -2.18
C CYS A 219 -21.92 14.83 -2.53
N SER A 220 -22.44 14.50 -3.71
CA SER A 220 -23.82 14.78 -4.11
C SER A 220 -24.86 14.06 -3.24
N SER A 221 -24.50 12.90 -2.67
CA SER A 221 -25.35 12.16 -1.72
C SER A 221 -25.28 12.65 -0.27
N GLY A 222 -24.69 13.83 -0.02
CA GLY A 222 -24.55 14.43 1.33
C GLY A 222 -23.42 13.85 2.19
N LYS A 223 -22.60 12.95 1.65
CA LYS A 223 -21.39 12.46 2.31
C LYS A 223 -20.17 13.31 1.92
N THR A 224 -19.09 13.19 2.66
CA THR A 224 -17.84 13.89 2.35
C THR A 224 -16.80 12.90 1.81
N CYS A 225 -16.42 13.00 0.56
CA CYS A 225 -15.38 12.13 0.00
C CYS A 225 -13.97 12.52 0.50
N TYR A 226 -13.04 11.58 0.46
CA TYR A 226 -11.66 11.82 0.92
C TYR A 226 -10.97 12.94 0.11
N LEU A 227 -11.23 13.06 -1.17
CA LEU A 227 -10.67 14.14 -1.99
C LEU A 227 -11.14 15.52 -1.50
N SER A 228 -12.41 15.66 -1.14
CA SER A 228 -12.92 16.89 -0.56
C SER A 228 -12.27 17.23 0.78
N LEU A 229 -12.06 16.24 1.66
CA LEU A 229 -11.35 16.43 2.93
C LEU A 229 -9.88 16.82 2.73
N GLN A 230 -9.24 16.25 1.74
CA GLN A 230 -7.83 16.49 1.42
C GLN A 230 -7.59 17.86 0.79
N GLU A 231 -8.48 18.27 -0.12
CA GLU A 231 -8.32 19.52 -0.90
C GLU A 231 -8.89 20.74 -0.18
N LYS A 232 -9.84 20.55 0.72
CA LYS A 232 -10.42 21.65 1.49
C LYS A 232 -9.35 22.25 2.41
N SER A 233 -8.98 23.50 2.15
CA SER A 233 -8.10 24.25 3.03
C SER A 233 -8.77 24.43 4.39
N ILE A 234 -8.02 24.19 5.45
CA ILE A 234 -8.44 24.46 6.82
C ILE A 234 -7.93 25.83 7.28
N GLN A 235 -8.54 26.40 8.30
CA GLN A 235 -8.14 27.69 8.86
C GLN A 235 -6.69 27.65 9.38
N ILE A 236 -5.95 28.76 9.23
CA ILE A 236 -4.53 28.83 9.53
C ILE A 236 -4.22 28.58 11.02
N ASP A 237 -5.14 28.98 11.92
CA ASP A 237 -5.05 28.75 13.37
C ASP A 237 -5.01 27.25 13.75
N LYS A 238 -5.55 26.37 12.89
CA LYS A 238 -5.53 24.92 13.08
C LYS A 238 -4.18 24.27 12.76
N PHE A 239 -3.29 24.99 12.07
CA PHE A 239 -1.90 24.56 11.85
C PHE A 239 -1.03 24.83 13.09
N SER A 240 -1.52 24.43 14.26
CA SER A 240 -0.81 24.55 15.54
C SER A 240 0.21 23.42 15.72
N PHE A 241 1.23 23.69 16.56
CA PHE A 241 2.27 22.69 16.85
C PHE A 241 1.72 21.41 17.46
N ILE A 242 0.75 21.50 18.37
CA ILE A 242 0.13 20.33 19.01
C ILE A 242 -0.70 19.50 18.01
N THR A 243 -1.44 20.14 17.10
CA THR A 243 -2.19 19.43 16.04
C THR A 243 -1.22 18.74 15.07
N TYR A 244 -0.11 19.41 14.74
CA TYR A 244 0.95 18.83 13.93
C TYR A 244 1.58 17.61 14.57
N LEU A 245 2.01 17.70 15.82
CA LEU A 245 2.59 16.55 16.53
C LEU A 245 1.58 15.40 16.66
N SER A 246 0.32 15.70 17.06
CA SER A 246 -0.74 14.70 17.11
C SER A 246 -0.93 13.97 15.77
N TYR A 247 -0.87 14.70 14.65
CA TYR A 247 -0.94 14.12 13.30
C TYR A 247 0.24 13.20 12.98
N LEU A 248 1.47 13.62 13.32
CA LEU A 248 2.66 12.83 13.05
C LEU A 248 2.66 11.49 13.77
N VAL A 249 2.25 11.51 15.05
CA VAL A 249 2.38 10.35 15.94
C VAL A 249 1.06 9.63 16.21
N TYR A 250 -0.02 9.94 15.48
CA TYR A 250 -1.35 9.34 15.68
C TYR A 250 -1.30 7.82 15.75
N ALA A 251 -1.47 7.26 16.96
CA ALA A 251 -1.23 5.85 17.27
C ALA A 251 -1.94 4.86 16.34
N PRO A 252 -3.25 5.02 15.99
CA PRO A 252 -3.94 4.09 15.10
C PRO A 252 -3.35 3.98 13.69
N LEU A 253 -2.61 4.97 13.21
CA LEU A 253 -2.03 4.98 11.87
C LEU A 253 -0.49 5.03 11.88
N TYR A 254 0.15 4.99 13.05
CA TYR A 254 1.58 5.27 13.19
C TYR A 254 2.47 4.20 12.56
N ILE A 255 2.29 2.92 12.91
CA ILE A 255 3.20 1.83 12.49
C ILE A 255 3.05 1.49 11.01
N ALA A 256 1.82 1.26 10.54
CA ALA A 256 1.55 0.77 9.19
C ALA A 256 0.13 1.13 8.70
N GLY A 257 -0.45 2.21 9.20
CA GLY A 257 -1.77 2.67 8.75
C GLY A 257 -1.72 3.30 7.37
N PRO A 258 -2.89 3.45 6.70
CA PRO A 258 -2.98 4.24 5.50
C PRO A 258 -2.50 5.67 5.70
N ILE A 259 -1.87 6.24 4.67
CA ILE A 259 -1.38 7.62 4.69
C ILE A 259 -2.55 8.57 4.51
N ILE A 260 -2.69 9.51 5.43
CA ILE A 260 -3.71 10.55 5.42
C ILE A 260 -3.04 11.92 5.28
N SER A 261 -3.64 12.89 4.55
CA SER A 261 -3.16 14.27 4.48
C SER A 261 -3.44 15.02 5.79
N PHE A 262 -2.68 16.10 6.04
CA PHE A 262 -2.89 16.91 7.24
C PHE A 262 -4.29 17.55 7.26
N ASN A 263 -4.73 18.13 6.13
CA ASN A 263 -6.06 18.71 6.02
C ASN A 263 -7.17 17.71 6.34
N ALA A 264 -7.09 16.49 5.79
CA ALA A 264 -8.07 15.45 6.05
C ALA A 264 -8.05 14.97 7.50
N PHE A 265 -6.89 14.92 8.15
CA PHE A 265 -6.76 14.57 9.57
C PHE A 265 -7.35 15.66 10.47
N ALA A 266 -6.88 16.89 10.32
CA ALA A 266 -7.26 18.01 11.18
C ALA A 266 -8.76 18.36 11.08
N SER A 267 -9.35 18.28 9.88
CA SER A 267 -10.80 18.49 9.70
C SER A 267 -11.63 17.43 10.42
N GLN A 268 -11.15 16.20 10.53
CA GLN A 268 -11.86 15.10 11.20
C GLN A 268 -11.66 15.09 12.72
N LEU A 269 -10.66 15.80 13.24
CA LEU A 269 -10.59 16.08 14.68
C LEU A 269 -11.72 17.03 15.12
N GLU A 270 -12.08 17.99 14.26
CA GLU A 270 -13.23 18.89 14.50
C GLU A 270 -14.57 18.16 14.35
N VAL A 271 -14.76 17.51 13.22
CA VAL A 271 -15.98 16.78 12.88
C VAL A 271 -15.58 15.34 12.53
N PRO A 272 -15.79 14.39 13.47
CA PRO A 272 -15.50 12.99 13.22
C PRO A 272 -16.21 12.48 11.96
N GLN A 273 -15.61 11.48 11.33
CA GLN A 273 -16.18 10.85 10.14
C GLN A 273 -17.62 10.38 10.38
N LYS A 274 -18.50 10.61 9.40
CA LYS A 274 -19.91 10.19 9.41
C LYS A 274 -20.27 9.28 8.24
N ASN A 275 -19.32 9.01 7.35
CA ASN A 275 -19.54 8.19 6.16
C ASN A 275 -19.79 6.71 6.49
N TYR A 276 -19.25 6.25 7.61
CA TYR A 276 -19.39 4.87 8.09
C TYR A 276 -20.19 4.84 9.38
N SER A 277 -21.36 4.20 9.34
CA SER A 277 -22.14 3.87 10.55
C SER A 277 -21.41 2.78 11.36
N ILE A 278 -21.77 2.64 12.64
CA ILE A 278 -21.21 1.59 13.52
C ILE A 278 -21.39 0.20 12.89
N ARG A 279 -22.56 -0.09 12.31
CA ARG A 279 -22.83 -1.37 11.61
C ARG A 279 -21.87 -1.58 10.44
N GLN A 280 -21.56 -0.55 9.67
CA GLN A 280 -20.62 -0.63 8.55
C GLN A 280 -19.18 -0.84 9.03
N VAL A 281 -18.77 -0.21 10.14
CA VAL A 281 -17.46 -0.42 10.75
C VAL A 281 -17.36 -1.84 11.32
N ALA A 282 -18.39 -2.35 12.00
CA ALA A 282 -18.44 -3.72 12.48
C ALA A 282 -18.34 -4.73 11.33
N TRP A 283 -19.08 -4.51 10.23
CA TRP A 283 -18.98 -5.33 9.02
C TRP A 283 -17.60 -5.27 8.37
N TYR A 284 -16.95 -4.11 8.40
CA TYR A 284 -15.57 -3.97 7.95
C TYR A 284 -14.60 -4.82 8.78
N GLY A 285 -14.74 -4.80 10.11
CA GLY A 285 -13.98 -5.66 11.03
C GLY A 285 -14.25 -7.14 10.79
N PHE A 286 -15.51 -7.54 10.61
CA PHE A 286 -15.86 -8.92 10.31
C PHE A 286 -15.21 -9.44 9.02
N ARG A 287 -15.25 -8.66 7.94
CA ARG A 287 -14.55 -9.01 6.69
C ARG A 287 -13.04 -9.11 6.88
N TRP A 288 -12.47 -8.31 7.78
CA TRP A 288 -11.05 -8.43 8.14
C TRP A 288 -10.76 -9.77 8.83
N VAL A 289 -11.61 -10.20 9.76
CA VAL A 289 -11.48 -11.52 10.42
C VAL A 289 -11.57 -12.65 9.39
N LEU A 290 -12.49 -12.61 8.44
CA LEU A 290 -12.56 -13.61 7.37
C LEU A 290 -11.27 -13.62 6.51
N SER A 291 -10.69 -12.46 6.24
CA SER A 291 -9.41 -12.38 5.53
C SER A 291 -8.26 -12.96 6.36
N LEU A 292 -8.29 -12.79 7.68
CA LEU A 292 -7.31 -13.38 8.61
C LEU A 292 -7.41 -14.91 8.61
N LEU A 293 -8.63 -15.45 8.65
CA LEU A 293 -8.85 -16.90 8.54
C LEU A 293 -8.32 -17.45 7.22
N LEU A 294 -8.55 -16.74 6.11
CA LEU A 294 -7.99 -17.13 4.81
C LEU A 294 -6.46 -17.14 4.82
N MET A 295 -5.83 -16.15 5.47
CA MET A 295 -4.36 -16.10 5.62
C MET A 295 -3.85 -17.26 6.47
N GLU A 296 -4.52 -17.58 7.57
CA GLU A 296 -4.18 -18.74 8.42
C GLU A 296 -4.29 -20.06 7.63
N LEU A 297 -5.37 -20.24 6.86
CA LEU A 297 -5.50 -21.40 5.98
C LEU A 297 -4.36 -21.46 4.98
N MET A 298 -4.08 -20.34 4.31
CA MET A 298 -3.01 -20.28 3.31
C MET A 298 -1.65 -20.66 3.91
N THR A 299 -1.29 -20.14 5.07
CA THR A 299 0.02 -20.41 5.71
C THR A 299 0.12 -21.82 6.34
N HIS A 300 -1.01 -22.47 6.65
CA HIS A 300 -1.01 -23.85 7.15
C HIS A 300 -0.99 -24.91 6.04
N PHE A 301 -1.44 -24.56 4.84
CA PHE A 301 -1.54 -25.52 3.74
C PHE A 301 -0.50 -25.27 2.65
N PHE A 302 -0.03 -24.01 2.46
CA PHE A 302 0.89 -23.62 1.39
C PHE A 302 2.10 -22.89 1.98
N TYR A 303 3.29 -23.46 1.83
CA TYR A 303 4.51 -22.96 2.45
C TYR A 303 5.32 -22.07 1.47
N TYR A 304 4.65 -21.14 0.80
CA TYR A 304 5.21 -20.33 -0.28
C TYR A 304 6.44 -19.50 0.15
N ASN A 305 6.37 -18.83 1.31
CA ASN A 305 7.48 -18.01 1.77
C ASN A 305 8.64 -18.86 2.23
N ALA A 306 8.39 -19.98 2.87
CA ALA A 306 9.41 -20.92 3.28
C ALA A 306 10.19 -21.48 2.06
N PHE A 307 9.51 -21.75 0.93
CA PHE A 307 10.17 -22.11 -0.33
C PHE A 307 11.14 -21.03 -0.82
N VAL A 308 10.72 -19.77 -0.75
CA VAL A 308 11.52 -18.62 -1.19
C VAL A 308 12.74 -18.45 -0.31
N ILE A 309 12.54 -18.38 1.00
CA ILE A 309 13.61 -18.12 1.99
C ILE A 309 14.62 -19.27 2.02
N SER A 310 14.16 -20.51 1.84
CA SER A 310 15.02 -21.68 1.76
C SER A 310 15.78 -21.80 0.43
N GLY A 311 15.48 -20.97 -0.58
CA GLY A 311 16.05 -21.07 -1.92
C GLY A 311 15.67 -22.36 -2.67
N SER A 312 14.73 -23.14 -2.14
CA SER A 312 14.33 -24.46 -2.67
C SER A 312 13.67 -24.37 -4.05
N TRP A 313 13.10 -23.22 -4.40
CA TRP A 313 12.52 -22.94 -5.72
C TRP A 313 13.51 -23.13 -6.88
N ARG A 314 14.82 -22.97 -6.64
CA ARG A 314 15.87 -23.15 -7.68
C ARG A 314 16.01 -24.60 -8.15
N ARG A 315 15.56 -25.56 -7.36
CA ARG A 315 15.67 -27.02 -7.62
C ARG A 315 14.37 -27.64 -8.10
N THR A 316 13.33 -26.83 -8.32
CA THR A 316 12.00 -27.30 -8.74
C THR A 316 11.77 -27.12 -10.23
N SER A 317 10.69 -27.72 -10.77
CA SER A 317 10.30 -27.55 -12.17
C SER A 317 9.86 -26.12 -12.48
N PRO A 318 9.91 -25.67 -13.76
CA PRO A 318 9.43 -24.34 -14.17
C PRO A 318 7.99 -24.06 -13.71
N PHE A 319 7.13 -25.07 -13.78
CA PHE A 319 5.73 -24.96 -13.32
C PHE A 319 5.63 -24.76 -11.81
N ALA A 320 6.40 -25.50 -11.01
CA ALA A 320 6.46 -25.32 -9.57
C ALA A 320 6.98 -23.91 -9.18
N VAL A 321 7.97 -23.39 -9.91
CA VAL A 321 8.46 -22.01 -9.72
C VAL A 321 7.36 -20.99 -9.98
N PHE A 322 6.56 -21.18 -11.03
CA PHE A 322 5.41 -20.33 -11.31
C PHE A 322 4.38 -20.39 -10.15
N ILE A 323 4.02 -21.59 -9.68
CA ILE A 323 3.07 -21.78 -8.57
C ILE A 323 3.56 -21.09 -7.30
N VAL A 324 4.82 -21.28 -6.92
CA VAL A 324 5.41 -20.62 -5.74
C VAL A 324 5.42 -19.11 -5.92
N GLY A 325 5.86 -18.61 -7.08
CA GLY A 325 5.89 -17.16 -7.35
C GLY A 325 4.49 -16.53 -7.32
N TYR A 326 3.51 -17.16 -7.95
CA TYR A 326 2.11 -16.72 -7.90
C TYR A 326 1.55 -16.73 -6.46
N GLY A 327 1.84 -17.80 -5.72
CA GLY A 327 1.44 -17.95 -4.33
C GLY A 327 2.04 -16.88 -3.41
N VAL A 328 3.34 -16.59 -3.55
CA VAL A 328 4.02 -15.53 -2.77
C VAL A 328 3.43 -14.15 -3.04
N LEU A 329 3.14 -13.82 -4.29
CA LEU A 329 2.54 -12.51 -4.62
C LEU A 329 1.12 -12.38 -4.03
N ASN A 330 0.32 -13.45 -4.03
CA ASN A 330 -0.99 -13.48 -3.36
C ASN A 330 -0.85 -13.40 -1.83
N PHE A 331 0.13 -14.08 -1.25
CA PHE A 331 0.46 -13.96 0.16
C PHE A 331 0.83 -12.51 0.52
N MET A 332 1.69 -11.87 -0.24
CA MET A 332 2.07 -10.47 -0.02
C MET A 332 0.87 -9.53 -0.08
N TRP A 333 -0.01 -9.71 -1.07
CA TRP A 333 -1.23 -8.93 -1.18
C TRP A 333 -2.13 -9.10 0.05
N LEU A 334 -2.37 -10.34 0.48
CA LEU A 334 -3.23 -10.64 1.62
C LEU A 334 -2.60 -10.15 2.94
N LYS A 335 -1.28 -10.29 3.09
CA LYS A 335 -0.51 -9.75 4.23
C LYS A 335 -0.71 -8.24 4.39
N PHE A 336 -0.45 -7.48 3.33
CA PHE A 336 -0.60 -6.03 3.39
C PHE A 336 -2.06 -5.58 3.51
N LEU A 337 -3.00 -6.29 2.89
CA LEU A 337 -4.44 -6.06 3.09
C LEU A 337 -4.81 -6.18 4.57
N LEU A 338 -4.34 -7.24 5.25
CA LEU A 338 -4.60 -7.48 6.66
C LEU A 338 -3.99 -6.39 7.54
N ILE A 339 -2.70 -6.09 7.34
CA ILE A 339 -1.99 -5.08 8.15
C ILE A 339 -2.66 -3.71 7.99
N TRP A 340 -2.85 -3.24 6.75
CA TRP A 340 -3.39 -1.89 6.52
C TRP A 340 -4.84 -1.74 6.91
N ARG A 341 -5.68 -2.75 6.69
CA ARG A 341 -7.08 -2.73 7.12
C ARG A 341 -7.23 -2.77 8.63
N TYR A 342 -6.35 -3.47 9.33
CA TYR A 342 -6.33 -3.50 10.78
C TYR A 342 -6.16 -2.10 11.37
N PHE A 343 -5.13 -1.38 10.95
CA PHE A 343 -4.88 -0.02 11.43
C PHE A 343 -5.96 0.98 10.97
N ARG A 344 -6.48 0.82 9.75
CA ARG A 344 -7.61 1.61 9.27
C ARG A 344 -8.88 1.39 10.11
N PHE A 345 -9.14 0.17 10.53
CA PHE A 345 -10.28 -0.16 11.38
C PHE A 345 -10.24 0.64 12.70
N TRP A 346 -9.10 0.66 13.38
CA TRP A 346 -8.93 1.44 14.61
C TRP A 346 -9.04 2.96 14.38
N ALA A 347 -8.51 3.45 13.27
CA ALA A 347 -8.68 4.86 12.90
C ALA A 347 -10.17 5.22 12.69
N LEU A 348 -10.95 4.36 12.02
CA LEU A 348 -12.38 4.55 11.81
C LEU A 348 -13.16 4.60 13.13
N ILE A 349 -12.86 3.71 14.08
CA ILE A 349 -13.46 3.74 15.43
C ILE A 349 -13.06 5.03 16.17
N GLY A 350 -11.82 5.52 15.99
CA GLY A 350 -11.34 6.79 16.52
C GLY A 350 -11.94 8.03 15.84
N GLY A 351 -12.80 7.84 14.82
CA GLY A 351 -13.47 8.93 14.10
C GLY A 351 -12.64 9.52 12.96
N ILE A 352 -11.57 8.87 12.53
CA ILE A 352 -10.70 9.29 11.41
C ILE A 352 -10.86 8.32 10.25
N GLU A 353 -11.43 8.79 9.15
CA GLU A 353 -11.50 8.05 7.89
C GLU A 353 -10.22 8.24 7.08
N ALA A 354 -9.34 7.26 7.11
CA ALA A 354 -8.20 7.17 6.21
C ALA A 354 -8.60 6.43 4.91
N PRO A 355 -7.91 6.69 3.77
CA PRO A 355 -8.19 6.01 2.51
C PRO A 355 -7.97 4.49 2.61
N GLU A 356 -8.75 3.70 1.85
CA GLU A 356 -8.49 2.27 1.72
C GLU A 356 -7.22 2.03 0.91
N ASN A 357 -6.32 1.16 1.40
CA ASN A 357 -5.05 0.88 0.75
C ASN A 357 -5.12 -0.24 -0.30
N MET A 358 -6.04 -1.18 -0.11
CA MET A 358 -6.25 -2.30 -1.04
C MET A 358 -7.72 -2.35 -1.48
N PRO A 359 -8.19 -1.39 -2.29
CA PRO A 359 -9.57 -1.36 -2.75
C PRO A 359 -9.89 -2.47 -3.75
N ARG A 360 -8.87 -3.06 -4.41
CA ARG A 360 -9.00 -4.11 -5.42
C ARG A 360 -8.01 -5.24 -5.18
N CYS A 361 -8.44 -6.49 -5.50
CA CYS A 361 -7.55 -7.64 -5.51
C CYS A 361 -6.54 -7.53 -6.66
N ILE A 362 -5.29 -7.99 -6.44
CA ILE A 362 -4.26 -8.00 -7.50
C ILE A 362 -4.66 -8.86 -8.69
N ASN A 363 -5.39 -9.96 -8.44
CA ASN A 363 -5.90 -10.84 -9.49
C ASN A 363 -7.03 -10.20 -10.33
N ASN A 364 -7.40 -8.95 -10.05
CA ASN A 364 -8.35 -8.17 -10.82
C ASN A 364 -7.71 -6.85 -11.34
N CYS A 365 -6.46 -6.93 -11.79
CA CYS A 365 -5.71 -5.82 -12.37
C CYS A 365 -4.97 -6.30 -13.62
N TYR A 366 -5.32 -5.76 -14.77
CA TYR A 366 -4.75 -6.12 -16.09
C TYR A 366 -3.92 -4.99 -16.73
N ASN A 367 -3.71 -3.88 -16.05
CA ASN A 367 -2.83 -2.80 -16.50
C ASN A 367 -2.08 -2.17 -15.33
N LEU A 368 -0.87 -1.68 -15.59
CA LEU A 368 0.04 -1.12 -14.60
C LEU A 368 -0.56 0.08 -13.87
N GLU A 369 -1.21 0.98 -14.62
CA GLU A 369 -1.81 2.17 -14.04
C GLU A 369 -2.90 1.83 -13.02
N SER A 370 -3.79 0.87 -13.36
CA SER A 370 -4.83 0.40 -12.44
C SER A 370 -4.23 -0.33 -11.24
N PHE A 371 -3.17 -1.12 -11.45
CA PHE A 371 -2.48 -1.80 -10.36
C PHE A 371 -1.95 -0.80 -9.33
N TRP A 372 -1.16 0.18 -9.74
CA TRP A 372 -0.56 1.16 -8.83
C TRP A 372 -1.56 2.13 -8.20
N LYS A 373 -2.70 2.39 -8.86
CA LYS A 373 -3.82 3.13 -8.26
C LYS A 373 -4.52 2.37 -7.12
N ASN A 374 -4.42 1.04 -7.13
CA ASN A 374 -5.11 0.17 -6.17
C ASN A 374 -4.17 -0.54 -5.20
N TRP A 375 -2.87 -0.59 -5.47
CA TRP A 375 -1.85 -1.05 -4.55
C TRP A 375 -1.35 0.12 -3.70
N HIS A 376 -1.39 -0.02 -2.39
CA HIS A 376 -1.04 1.07 -1.44
C HIS A 376 -1.69 2.40 -1.85
N ALA A 377 -3.00 2.37 -2.10
CA ALA A 377 -3.73 3.45 -2.75
C ALA A 377 -3.66 4.78 -2.00
N SER A 378 -3.51 4.77 -0.67
CA SER A 378 -3.28 6.00 0.09
C SER A 378 -1.93 6.64 -0.23
N PHE A 379 -0.89 5.83 -0.40
CA PHE A 379 0.43 6.31 -0.81
C PHE A 379 0.41 6.85 -2.24
N ASN A 380 -0.26 6.15 -3.16
CA ASN A 380 -0.46 6.66 -4.51
C ASN A 380 -1.15 8.05 -4.52
N LYS A 381 -2.23 8.23 -3.75
CA LYS A 381 -2.91 9.52 -3.61
C LYS A 381 -1.98 10.59 -3.05
N TRP A 382 -1.15 10.24 -2.07
CA TRP A 382 -0.15 11.11 -1.48
C TRP A 382 0.90 11.52 -2.52
N LEU A 383 1.46 10.57 -3.27
CA LEU A 383 2.44 10.81 -4.34
C LEU A 383 1.87 11.72 -5.43
N VAL A 384 0.63 11.49 -5.83
CA VAL A 384 -0.04 12.35 -6.82
C VAL A 384 -0.15 13.78 -6.32
N ARG A 385 -0.60 14.00 -5.09
CA ARG A 385 -0.82 15.32 -4.54
C ARG A 385 0.46 16.10 -4.29
N TYR A 386 1.43 15.48 -3.62
CA TYR A 386 2.60 16.20 -3.10
C TYR A 386 3.84 16.10 -3.99
N MET A 387 3.83 15.21 -4.99
CA MET A 387 4.95 15.01 -5.90
C MET A 387 4.57 15.15 -7.38
N TYR A 388 3.61 14.36 -7.88
CA TYR A 388 3.27 14.33 -9.30
C TYR A 388 2.70 15.67 -9.79
N VAL A 389 1.73 16.23 -9.09
CA VAL A 389 1.11 17.52 -9.46
C VAL A 389 2.11 18.68 -9.38
N PRO A 390 2.91 18.84 -8.30
CA PRO A 390 3.94 19.88 -8.23
C PRO A 390 5.04 19.76 -9.31
N LEU A 391 5.35 18.56 -9.78
CA LEU A 391 6.32 18.30 -10.86
C LEU A 391 5.76 18.58 -12.29
N GLY A 392 4.57 19.14 -12.41
CA GLY A 392 3.93 19.49 -13.70
C GLY A 392 2.91 18.46 -14.20
N GLY A 393 2.57 17.45 -13.39
CA GLY A 393 1.47 16.51 -13.64
C GLY A 393 1.57 15.79 -14.99
N SER A 394 0.48 15.80 -15.74
CA SER A 394 0.37 15.06 -17.02
C SER A 394 1.26 15.58 -18.13
N GLN A 395 1.69 16.85 -18.08
CA GLN A 395 2.57 17.45 -19.11
C GLN A 395 3.95 16.79 -19.17
N ARG A 396 4.44 16.27 -18.03
CA ARG A 396 5.74 15.60 -17.90
C ARG A 396 5.60 14.17 -17.40
N LYS A 397 4.52 13.48 -17.78
CA LYS A 397 4.15 12.18 -17.23
C LYS A 397 5.28 11.15 -17.25
N ALA A 398 5.95 10.99 -18.39
CA ALA A 398 7.03 10.01 -18.54
C ALA A 398 8.20 10.28 -17.56
N LEU A 399 8.64 11.54 -17.46
CA LEU A 399 9.72 11.94 -16.57
C LEU A 399 9.31 11.81 -15.09
N ASN A 400 8.09 12.27 -14.76
CA ASN A 400 7.57 12.23 -13.39
C ASN A 400 7.48 10.80 -12.84
N VAL A 401 7.16 9.81 -13.69
CA VAL A 401 7.11 8.39 -13.28
C VAL A 401 8.48 7.94 -12.77
N TRP A 402 9.58 8.27 -13.44
CA TRP A 402 10.94 7.92 -13.00
C TRP A 402 11.29 8.55 -11.65
N PHE A 403 11.02 9.84 -11.47
CA PHE A 403 11.27 10.52 -10.20
C PHE A 403 10.48 9.90 -9.05
N ILE A 404 9.19 9.62 -9.30
CA ILE A 404 8.30 9.05 -8.28
C ILE A 404 8.75 7.65 -7.88
N PHE A 405 9.02 6.76 -8.83
CA PHE A 405 9.44 5.39 -8.50
C PHE A 405 10.83 5.34 -7.86
N THR A 406 11.74 6.24 -8.23
CA THR A 406 13.03 6.38 -7.56
C THR A 406 12.84 6.82 -6.10
N PHE A 407 11.99 7.81 -5.84
CA PHE A 407 11.63 8.21 -4.48
C PHE A 407 10.99 7.05 -3.69
N VAL A 408 10.07 6.32 -4.32
CA VAL A 408 9.41 5.16 -3.69
C VAL A 408 10.44 4.09 -3.30
N ALA A 409 11.43 3.80 -4.16
CA ALA A 409 12.50 2.85 -3.84
C ALA A 409 13.33 3.32 -2.63
N ILE A 410 13.79 4.56 -2.63
CA ILE A 410 14.57 5.17 -1.54
C ILE A 410 13.76 5.21 -0.23
N TRP A 411 12.46 5.51 -0.31
CA TRP A 411 11.57 5.54 0.86
C TRP A 411 11.39 4.15 1.47
N HIS A 412 11.35 3.09 0.66
CA HIS A 412 11.28 1.72 1.17
C HIS A 412 12.58 1.30 1.83
N ASP A 413 13.68 1.38 1.10
CA ASP A 413 15.04 1.10 1.56
C ASP A 413 16.10 1.52 0.55
N LEU A 414 17.36 1.74 1.00
CA LEU A 414 18.51 2.01 0.13
C LEU A 414 19.15 0.70 -0.36
N GLU A 415 18.35 -0.16 -1.01
CA GLU A 415 18.79 -1.43 -1.56
C GLU A 415 18.72 -1.43 -3.10
N TRP A 416 19.77 -1.94 -3.75
CA TRP A 416 19.82 -2.05 -5.21
C TRP A 416 18.67 -2.85 -5.81
N LYS A 417 18.17 -3.88 -5.11
CA LYS A 417 17.02 -4.66 -5.58
C LYS A 417 15.74 -3.84 -5.70
N LEU A 418 15.53 -2.88 -4.80
CA LEU A 418 14.35 -2.00 -4.82
C LEU A 418 14.47 -0.92 -5.90
N LEU A 419 15.67 -0.40 -6.12
CA LEU A 419 15.92 0.54 -7.22
C LEU A 419 15.76 -0.16 -8.58
N SER A 420 16.28 -1.38 -8.72
CA SER A 420 16.10 -2.21 -9.92
C SER A 420 14.63 -2.52 -10.18
N TRP A 421 13.86 -2.86 -9.13
CA TRP A 421 12.41 -3.04 -9.22
C TRP A 421 11.68 -1.78 -9.70
N ALA A 422 12.02 -0.63 -9.13
CA ALA A 422 11.41 0.65 -9.47
C ALA A 422 11.67 1.01 -10.94
N TRP A 423 12.90 0.90 -11.40
CA TRP A 423 13.27 1.21 -12.77
C TRP A 423 12.73 0.20 -13.78
N LEU A 424 12.71 -1.08 -13.43
CA LEU A 424 12.07 -2.12 -14.26
C LEU A 424 10.57 -1.84 -14.43
N THR A 425 9.92 -1.41 -13.36
CA THR A 425 8.50 -0.99 -13.41
C THR A 425 8.32 0.23 -14.33
N CYS A 426 9.21 1.22 -14.26
CA CYS A 426 9.18 2.38 -15.16
C CYS A 426 9.34 1.97 -16.63
N LEU A 427 10.25 1.05 -16.92
CA LEU A 427 10.43 0.50 -18.27
C LEU A 427 9.16 -0.17 -18.79
N PHE A 428 8.45 -0.93 -17.94
CA PHE A 428 7.20 -1.57 -18.32
C PHE A 428 6.03 -0.60 -18.51
N PHE A 429 6.09 0.61 -17.92
CA PHE A 429 5.10 1.66 -18.19
C PHE A 429 5.17 2.22 -19.61
N ILE A 430 6.36 2.25 -20.22
CA ILE A 430 6.56 2.85 -21.54
C ILE A 430 5.72 2.15 -22.61
N PRO A 431 5.78 0.83 -22.83
CA PRO A 431 4.96 0.15 -23.81
C PRO A 431 3.45 0.27 -23.51
N GLU A 432 3.03 0.28 -22.24
CA GLU A 432 1.62 0.51 -21.89
C GLU A 432 1.16 1.92 -22.29
N MET A 433 1.97 2.94 -22.08
CA MET A 433 1.64 4.31 -22.50
C MET A 433 1.54 4.44 -24.02
N ILE A 434 2.47 3.81 -24.76
CA ILE A 434 2.46 3.78 -26.22
C ILE A 434 1.21 3.05 -26.72
N ALA A 435 0.93 1.87 -26.21
CA ALA A 435 -0.24 1.08 -26.58
C ALA A 435 -1.56 1.84 -26.37
N LYS A 436 -1.71 2.52 -25.22
CA LYS A 436 -2.88 3.37 -24.95
C LYS A 436 -3.01 4.53 -25.93
N SER A 437 -1.91 5.19 -26.27
CA SER A 437 -1.91 6.29 -27.26
C SER A 437 -2.32 5.79 -28.65
N VAL A 438 -1.76 4.67 -29.08
CA VAL A 438 -2.11 4.04 -30.37
C VAL A 438 -3.58 3.64 -30.42
N VAL A 439 -4.06 2.96 -29.36
CA VAL A 439 -5.47 2.53 -29.26
C VAL A 439 -6.42 3.72 -29.34
N THR A 440 -6.17 4.79 -28.59
CA THR A 440 -7.03 5.99 -28.62
C THR A 440 -7.04 6.65 -30.00
N THR A 441 -5.91 6.68 -30.70
CA THR A 441 -5.82 7.22 -32.07
C THR A 441 -6.59 6.35 -33.07
N LEU A 442 -6.47 5.04 -32.97
CA LEU A 442 -7.15 4.09 -33.87
C LEU A 442 -8.67 4.08 -33.65
N GLN A 443 -9.12 4.18 -32.40
CA GLN A 443 -10.53 4.34 -32.04
C GLN A 443 -11.12 5.64 -32.60
N ALA A 444 -10.40 6.74 -32.45
CA ALA A 444 -10.85 8.03 -32.97
C ALA A 444 -11.01 8.05 -34.50
N LYS A 445 -10.24 7.21 -35.22
CA LYS A 445 -10.32 7.05 -36.67
C LYS A 445 -11.31 5.95 -37.12
N SER A 446 -12.02 5.29 -36.20
CA SER A 446 -12.87 4.12 -36.47
C SER A 446 -12.17 3.03 -37.31
N ALA A 447 -10.86 2.91 -37.17
CA ALA A 447 -10.02 2.05 -38.03
C ALA A 447 -10.00 0.58 -37.59
N ILE A 448 -10.53 0.25 -36.42
CA ILE A 448 -10.49 -1.11 -35.86
C ILE A 448 -11.86 -1.51 -35.31
N ASN A 449 -12.26 -2.76 -35.58
CA ASN A 449 -13.45 -3.40 -35.03
C ASN A 449 -13.28 -3.58 -33.51
N ASP A 450 -14.34 -3.32 -32.75
CA ASP A 450 -14.38 -3.46 -31.26
C ASP A 450 -13.98 -4.87 -30.78
N PHE A 451 -14.32 -5.91 -31.55
CA PHE A 451 -13.91 -7.28 -31.24
C PHE A 451 -12.38 -7.43 -31.27
N VAL A 452 -11.75 -7.01 -32.38
CA VAL A 452 -10.29 -7.08 -32.55
C VAL A 452 -9.59 -6.25 -31.48
N LEU A 453 -10.12 -5.07 -31.17
CA LEU A 453 -9.57 -4.21 -30.13
C LEU A 453 -9.64 -4.87 -28.75
N ARG A 454 -10.76 -5.57 -28.44
CA ARG A 454 -10.93 -6.30 -27.17
C ARG A 454 -9.93 -7.45 -27.06
N GLU A 455 -9.69 -8.20 -28.13
CA GLU A 455 -8.70 -9.29 -28.16
C GLU A 455 -7.26 -8.78 -28.01
N LEU A 456 -6.88 -7.74 -28.75
CA LEU A 456 -5.56 -7.09 -28.61
C LEU A 456 -5.35 -6.54 -27.20
N SER A 457 -6.39 -5.96 -26.60
CA SER A 457 -6.35 -5.48 -25.21
C SER A 457 -6.19 -6.63 -24.21
N ALA A 458 -6.75 -7.80 -24.49
CA ALA A 458 -6.58 -8.99 -23.64
C ALA A 458 -5.14 -9.53 -23.71
N VAL A 459 -4.56 -9.57 -24.91
CA VAL A 459 -3.14 -9.93 -25.13
C VAL A 459 -2.23 -8.93 -24.40
N ALA A 460 -2.46 -7.62 -24.58
CA ALA A 460 -1.69 -6.59 -23.87
C ALA A 460 -1.82 -6.72 -22.34
N GLY A 461 -3.00 -7.06 -21.83
CA GLY A 461 -3.22 -7.34 -20.42
C GLY A 461 -2.43 -8.54 -19.92
N ALA A 462 -2.38 -9.65 -20.69
CA ALA A 462 -1.58 -10.82 -20.34
C ALA A 462 -0.07 -10.49 -20.26
N ILE A 463 0.44 -9.72 -21.21
CA ILE A 463 1.83 -9.24 -21.20
C ILE A 463 2.07 -8.37 -19.96
N THR A 464 1.17 -7.44 -19.67
CA THR A 464 1.29 -6.54 -18.49
C THR A 464 1.30 -7.31 -17.18
N ILE A 465 0.42 -8.31 -17.01
CA ILE A 465 0.39 -9.15 -15.80
C ILE A 465 1.72 -9.92 -15.65
N THR A 466 2.25 -10.46 -16.75
CA THR A 466 3.55 -11.13 -16.76
C THR A 466 4.67 -10.17 -16.33
N CYS A 467 4.71 -8.97 -16.90
CA CYS A 467 5.68 -7.94 -16.53
C CYS A 467 5.58 -7.53 -15.04
N LEU A 468 4.35 -7.33 -14.54
CA LEU A 468 4.09 -7.04 -13.13
C LEU A 468 4.59 -8.16 -12.21
N MET A 469 4.30 -9.40 -12.56
CA MET A 469 4.73 -10.56 -11.80
C MET A 469 6.25 -10.63 -11.76
N VAL A 470 6.94 -10.50 -12.88
CA VAL A 470 8.40 -10.49 -12.96
C VAL A 470 9.00 -9.35 -12.14
N ALA A 471 8.52 -8.11 -12.30
CA ALA A 471 9.03 -6.97 -11.55
C ALA A 471 8.91 -7.18 -10.03
N ASN A 472 7.75 -7.63 -9.56
CA ASN A 472 7.54 -7.84 -8.12
C ASN A 472 8.33 -9.04 -7.57
N LEU A 473 8.50 -10.10 -8.35
CA LEU A 473 9.36 -11.21 -7.97
C LEU A 473 10.82 -10.77 -7.85
N VAL A 474 11.32 -9.96 -8.78
CA VAL A 474 12.69 -9.41 -8.73
C VAL A 474 12.85 -8.50 -7.51
N GLY A 475 11.92 -7.61 -7.25
CA GLY A 475 12.03 -6.65 -6.14
C GLY A 475 11.96 -7.29 -4.75
N TYR A 476 11.08 -8.28 -4.58
CA TYR A 476 10.72 -8.75 -3.24
C TYR A 476 11.01 -10.23 -2.97
N VAL A 477 11.34 -11.04 -3.99
CA VAL A 477 11.45 -12.50 -3.86
C VAL A 477 12.82 -13.01 -4.26
N ILE A 478 13.20 -12.87 -5.54
CA ILE A 478 14.40 -13.53 -6.11
C ILE A 478 15.61 -12.60 -6.27
N GLY A 479 15.39 -11.29 -6.19
CA GLY A 479 16.41 -10.29 -6.47
C GLY A 479 16.82 -10.21 -7.96
N PRO A 480 17.69 -9.23 -8.34
CA PRO A 480 18.16 -9.08 -9.72
C PRO A 480 18.93 -10.30 -10.25
N SER A 481 19.70 -10.98 -9.41
CA SER A 481 20.43 -12.20 -9.79
C SER A 481 19.52 -13.38 -10.12
N GLY A 482 18.34 -13.44 -9.54
CA GLY A 482 17.36 -14.49 -9.78
C GLY A 482 16.68 -14.39 -11.15
N ILE A 483 16.67 -13.20 -11.79
CA ILE A 483 16.01 -13.01 -13.07
C ILE A 483 16.68 -13.80 -14.19
N ASN A 484 18.01 -13.82 -14.23
CA ASN A 484 18.75 -14.58 -15.22
C ASN A 484 18.45 -16.08 -15.11
N TRP A 485 18.41 -16.58 -13.87
CA TRP A 485 18.04 -17.98 -13.63
C TRP A 485 16.60 -18.27 -14.10
N LEU A 486 15.65 -17.40 -13.75
CA LEU A 486 14.23 -17.57 -14.14
C LEU A 486 14.05 -17.57 -15.66
N ILE A 487 14.65 -16.60 -16.34
CA ILE A 487 14.59 -16.48 -17.81
C ILE A 487 15.22 -17.70 -18.46
N SER A 488 16.45 -18.10 -18.04
CA SER A 488 17.12 -19.26 -18.60
C SER A 488 16.29 -20.53 -18.43
N ARG A 489 15.62 -20.69 -17.29
CA ARG A 489 14.80 -21.87 -16.99
C ARG A 489 13.50 -21.90 -17.79
N LEU A 490 12.83 -20.76 -17.95
CA LEU A 490 11.59 -20.66 -18.73
C LEU A 490 11.79 -20.77 -20.25
N LEU A 491 12.96 -20.38 -20.75
CA LEU A 491 13.29 -20.46 -22.18
C LEU A 491 13.88 -21.82 -22.59
N GLN A 492 14.12 -22.75 -21.68
CA GLN A 492 14.47 -24.14 -21.99
C GLN A 492 13.27 -24.88 -22.60
N LYS A 493 13.53 -26.00 -23.27
CA LYS A 493 12.48 -26.83 -23.91
C LYS A 493 11.34 -27.18 -22.96
N ASP A 494 11.66 -27.49 -21.71
CA ASP A 494 10.68 -27.83 -20.66
C ASP A 494 9.90 -26.61 -20.13
N GLY A 495 10.47 -25.42 -20.25
CA GLY A 495 9.91 -24.18 -19.77
C GLY A 495 8.94 -23.51 -20.76
N LEU A 496 9.16 -23.67 -22.06
CA LEU A 496 8.35 -23.05 -23.11
C LEU A 496 6.86 -23.41 -23.03
N PRO A 497 6.46 -24.69 -22.82
CA PRO A 497 5.04 -25.04 -22.64
C PRO A 497 4.43 -24.37 -21.39
N VAL A 498 5.22 -24.28 -20.31
CA VAL A 498 4.80 -23.61 -19.08
C VAL A 498 4.58 -22.12 -19.34
N LEU A 499 5.50 -21.46 -20.04
CA LEU A 499 5.37 -20.05 -20.41
C LEU A 499 4.11 -19.80 -21.27
N GLY A 500 3.87 -20.67 -22.25
CA GLY A 500 2.64 -20.63 -23.06
C GLY A 500 1.37 -20.79 -22.22
N GLY A 501 1.36 -21.74 -21.29
CA GLY A 501 0.25 -21.95 -20.35
C GLY A 501 0.01 -20.76 -19.42
N ILE A 502 1.08 -20.14 -18.89
CA ILE A 502 1.02 -18.92 -18.08
C ILE A 502 0.39 -17.77 -18.89
N PHE A 503 0.88 -17.56 -20.11
CA PHE A 503 0.38 -16.50 -20.98
C PHE A 503 -1.11 -16.71 -21.31
N THR A 504 -1.51 -17.93 -21.67
CA THR A 504 -2.91 -18.29 -21.92
C THR A 504 -3.77 -18.04 -20.67
N THR A 505 -3.30 -18.41 -19.49
CA THR A 505 -4.00 -18.18 -18.22
C THR A 505 -4.22 -16.69 -17.96
N PHE A 506 -3.21 -15.86 -18.19
CA PHE A 506 -3.33 -14.41 -18.01
C PHE A 506 -4.21 -13.74 -19.06
N TYR A 507 -4.21 -14.27 -20.29
CA TYR A 507 -5.12 -13.84 -21.34
C TYR A 507 -6.58 -14.14 -20.96
N VAL A 508 -6.88 -15.38 -20.55
CA VAL A 508 -8.21 -15.79 -20.07
C VAL A 508 -8.62 -14.95 -18.85
N GLY A 509 -7.72 -14.78 -17.90
CA GLY A 509 -7.94 -13.94 -16.72
C GLY A 509 -8.27 -12.49 -17.09
N THR A 510 -7.59 -11.91 -18.07
CA THR A 510 -7.85 -10.55 -18.57
C THR A 510 -9.24 -10.44 -19.20
N LYS A 511 -9.64 -11.41 -20.02
CA LYS A 511 -11.00 -11.46 -20.59
C LYS A 511 -12.06 -11.55 -19.50
N LEU A 512 -11.85 -12.37 -18.48
CA LEU A 512 -12.76 -12.46 -17.32
C LEU A 512 -12.86 -11.12 -16.58
N MET A 513 -11.75 -10.40 -16.41
CA MET A 513 -11.77 -9.05 -15.81
C MET A 513 -12.55 -8.05 -16.65
N PHE A 514 -12.56 -8.17 -17.99
CA PHE A 514 -13.39 -7.34 -18.85
C PHE A 514 -14.88 -7.60 -18.61
N HIS A 515 -15.31 -8.87 -18.49
CA HIS A 515 -16.70 -9.20 -18.16
C HIS A 515 -17.10 -8.62 -16.79
N ILE A 516 -16.23 -8.70 -15.76
CA ILE A 516 -16.47 -8.11 -14.44
C ILE A 516 -16.60 -6.59 -14.52
N ARG A 517 -15.77 -5.93 -15.33
CA ARG A 517 -15.83 -4.48 -15.54
C ARG A 517 -17.13 -4.07 -16.21
N ASP A 518 -17.47 -4.76 -17.32
CA ASP A 518 -18.66 -4.45 -18.12
C ASP A 518 -19.94 -4.67 -17.28
N ALA A 519 -20.00 -5.73 -16.48
CA ALA A 519 -21.10 -5.96 -15.53
C ALA A 519 -21.25 -4.81 -14.53
N LYS A 520 -20.14 -4.31 -13.96
CA LYS A 520 -20.20 -3.17 -13.02
C LYS A 520 -20.69 -1.88 -13.65
N GLN A 521 -20.36 -1.63 -14.91
CA GLN A 521 -20.83 -0.43 -15.63
C GLN A 521 -22.33 -0.47 -15.89
N ASN A 522 -22.91 -1.66 -16.10
CA ASN A 522 -24.35 -1.84 -16.30
C ASN A 522 -25.19 -1.67 -15.03
N PHE A 523 -24.55 -1.72 -13.83
CA PHE A 523 -25.21 -1.53 -12.53
C PHE A 523 -25.03 -0.10 -11.96
N GLN A 524 -24.28 0.77 -12.61
CA GLN A 524 -24.10 2.18 -12.26
C GLN A 524 -24.94 3.09 -13.16
#